data_a2a13fad8819bc29c9f55a6d50a59e0b
#
_entry.id   a2a13fad8819bc29c9f55a6d50a59e0b
#
_cell.length_a   1.000
_cell.length_b   1.000
_cell.length_c   1.000
_cell.angle_alpha   90.00
_cell.angle_beta   90.00
_cell.angle_gamma   90.00
#
_symmetry.space_group_name_H-M   'P 1'
#
loop_
_entity.id
_entity.type
_entity.pdbx_description
1 polymer ?
#
loop_
_entity_poly.entity_id
_entity_poly.type
_entity_poly.pdbx_seq_one_letter_code
_entity_poly.pdbx_strand_id
1 'polypeptide(L)'
;FIWNQNALGAVSGGDLTQADLNVVSSSMLAQCAGHDGGLGTDQFLNNPLACNFNPAKLSLTADKVQAVEKIFSGPPGIFPGYRVGGDEASNVANWPAWLTDTGNPANGLQELFGDNYFKFIVFPSSGWTPSTNTPAENAHAADVRTAAILNSTDANLRPFQRHGGKLIQYVGWGDTAISPVNDINYLHSVAQELGGHEAIRDFYRLFMVPGMAHCSGGPGANAFGQLGAPNGPTPSDASDDILTALDQWVERGDAPDKIVATKYVNDTPAQGIAFQRPLCPYPQFAKYKGTGSTTSAASFACVKPDHDDDNNDKQASNN
;
A
#
# COMPACT_ATOMS: atom_id res chain seq x y z
N PHE A 1 3.96 3.28 -13.33
CA PHE A 1 3.81 4.73 -13.58
C PHE A 1 3.35 4.97 -15.02
N ILE A 2 4.15 4.64 -16.03
CA ILE A 2 3.80 4.88 -17.46
C ILE A 2 2.48 4.20 -17.87
N TRP A 3 2.17 3.03 -17.33
CA TRP A 3 0.87 2.38 -17.55
C TRP A 3 -0.30 3.24 -17.09
N ASN A 4 -0.19 3.80 -15.87
CA ASN A 4 -1.24 4.64 -15.29
C ASN A 4 -1.38 5.96 -16.03
N GLN A 5 -0.25 6.59 -16.39
CA GLN A 5 -0.22 7.80 -17.22
C GLN A 5 -0.94 7.57 -18.55
N ASN A 6 -0.65 6.46 -19.25
CA ASN A 6 -1.33 6.12 -20.50
C ASN A 6 -2.84 5.80 -20.28
N ALA A 7 -3.20 5.23 -19.14
CA ALA A 7 -4.61 4.99 -18.81
C ALA A 7 -5.38 6.30 -18.58
N LEU A 8 -4.80 7.24 -17.86
CA LEU A 8 -5.38 8.57 -17.60
C LEU A 8 -5.41 9.43 -18.87
N GLY A 9 -4.34 9.42 -19.65
CA GLY A 9 -4.26 10.15 -20.92
C GLY A 9 -5.28 9.70 -21.99
N ALA A 10 -5.87 8.51 -21.84
CA ALA A 10 -6.95 8.02 -22.69
C ALA A 10 -8.37 8.53 -22.26
N VAL A 11 -8.48 9.16 -21.10
CA VAL A 11 -9.73 9.76 -20.62
C VAL A 11 -10.04 11.03 -21.43
N SER A 12 -11.30 11.24 -21.75
CA SER A 12 -11.76 12.50 -22.38
C SER A 12 -11.56 13.67 -21.41
N GLY A 13 -10.69 14.58 -21.79
CA GLY A 13 -10.22 15.67 -20.92
C GLY A 13 -8.84 15.40 -20.29
N GLY A 14 -8.28 14.21 -20.47
CA GLY A 14 -6.89 13.88 -20.17
C GLY A 14 -6.63 13.39 -18.75
N ASP A 15 -7.64 13.40 -17.84
CA ASP A 15 -7.44 12.97 -16.45
C ASP A 15 -8.76 12.71 -15.70
N LEU A 16 -8.65 12.21 -14.46
CA LEU A 16 -9.74 12.15 -13.49
C LEU A 16 -9.73 13.40 -12.61
N THR A 17 -10.90 14.02 -12.46
CA THR A 17 -11.08 15.17 -11.57
C THR A 17 -11.20 14.72 -10.10
N GLN A 18 -11.05 15.66 -9.16
CA GLN A 18 -11.32 15.39 -7.74
C GLN A 18 -12.74 14.86 -7.49
N ALA A 19 -13.72 15.32 -8.26
CA ALA A 19 -15.09 14.82 -8.19
C ALA A 19 -15.17 13.35 -8.62
N ASP A 20 -14.43 12.94 -9.65
CA ASP A 20 -14.35 11.54 -10.09
C ASP A 20 -13.68 10.67 -9.02
N LEU A 21 -12.59 11.13 -8.41
CA LEU A 21 -11.93 10.42 -7.31
C LEU A 21 -12.86 10.24 -6.10
N ASN A 22 -13.66 11.26 -5.77
CA ASN A 22 -14.67 11.14 -4.71
C ASN A 22 -15.72 10.06 -5.03
N VAL A 23 -16.13 9.92 -6.30
CA VAL A 23 -17.03 8.84 -6.75
C VAL A 23 -16.34 7.49 -6.58
N VAL A 24 -15.07 7.36 -6.96
CA VAL A 24 -14.30 6.12 -6.80
C VAL A 24 -14.24 5.72 -5.33
N SER A 25 -13.71 6.57 -4.44
CA SER A 25 -13.59 6.28 -3.00
C SER A 25 -14.94 5.97 -2.34
N SER A 26 -15.96 6.80 -2.57
CA SER A 26 -17.27 6.59 -1.95
C SER A 26 -17.94 5.30 -2.42
N SER A 27 -17.78 4.92 -3.69
CA SER A 27 -18.33 3.66 -4.22
C SER A 27 -17.61 2.44 -3.64
N MET A 28 -16.31 2.52 -3.40
CA MET A 28 -15.55 1.45 -2.75
C MET A 28 -15.97 1.26 -1.30
N LEU A 29 -16.03 2.35 -0.54
CA LEU A 29 -16.45 2.33 0.85
C LEU A 29 -17.89 1.77 0.96
N ALA A 30 -18.79 2.20 0.08
CA ALA A 30 -20.16 1.68 0.06
C ALA A 30 -20.25 0.18 -0.26
N GLN A 31 -19.32 -0.36 -1.03
CA GLN A 31 -19.31 -1.79 -1.39
C GLN A 31 -18.60 -2.66 -0.34
N CYS A 32 -17.60 -2.15 0.35
CA CYS A 32 -16.67 -2.99 1.11
C CYS A 32 -16.47 -2.60 2.57
N ALA A 33 -16.65 -1.33 2.96
CA ALA A 33 -16.42 -0.93 4.35
C ALA A 33 -17.34 -1.65 5.33
N GLY A 34 -16.78 -2.11 6.46
CA GLY A 34 -17.50 -2.90 7.46
C GLY A 34 -17.66 -4.40 7.11
N HIS A 35 -17.37 -4.80 5.85
CA HIS A 35 -17.31 -6.22 5.44
C HIS A 35 -15.86 -6.75 5.39
N ASP A 36 -14.90 -5.88 5.58
CA ASP A 36 -13.46 -6.09 5.53
C ASP A 36 -12.80 -6.22 6.93
N GLY A 37 -13.61 -6.45 7.97
CA GLY A 37 -13.18 -6.52 9.36
C GLY A 37 -13.09 -5.17 10.08
N GLY A 38 -13.07 -4.04 9.35
CA GLY A 38 -13.10 -2.68 9.87
C GLY A 38 -14.50 -2.21 10.25
N LEU A 39 -14.66 -0.90 10.36
CA LEU A 39 -15.94 -0.26 10.64
C LEU A 39 -16.56 0.27 9.35
N GLY A 40 -17.87 0.15 9.20
CA GLY A 40 -18.60 0.75 8.07
C GLY A 40 -18.56 2.28 8.04
N THR A 41 -18.02 2.92 9.08
CA THR A 41 -17.83 4.37 9.18
C THR A 41 -16.39 4.82 8.89
N ASP A 42 -15.45 3.89 8.73
CA ASP A 42 -14.07 4.22 8.40
C ASP A 42 -14.02 4.81 6.97
N GLN A 43 -13.12 5.77 6.76
CA GLN A 43 -12.90 6.39 5.45
C GLN A 43 -11.76 5.70 4.67
N PHE A 44 -11.55 4.42 4.96
CA PHE A 44 -10.57 3.54 4.33
C PHE A 44 -11.01 2.08 4.53
N LEU A 45 -10.50 1.20 3.70
CA LEU A 45 -10.67 -0.23 3.88
C LEU A 45 -9.61 -0.77 4.84
N ASN A 46 -10.06 -1.59 5.79
CA ASN A 46 -9.19 -2.21 6.78
C ASN A 46 -8.44 -3.43 6.21
N ASN A 47 -9.11 -4.22 5.39
CA ASN A 47 -8.52 -5.32 4.64
C ASN A 47 -8.94 -5.26 3.16
N PRO A 48 -8.21 -4.52 2.30
CA PRO A 48 -8.48 -4.40 0.88
C PRO A 48 -8.55 -5.72 0.11
N LEU A 49 -7.87 -6.77 0.59
CA LEU A 49 -7.92 -8.10 -0.06
C LEU A 49 -9.30 -8.78 0.06
N ALA A 50 -10.07 -8.45 1.09
CA ALA A 50 -11.44 -8.94 1.26
C ALA A 50 -12.47 -8.16 0.42
N CYS A 51 -12.07 -7.08 -0.27
CA CYS A 51 -12.96 -6.26 -1.07
C CYS A 51 -13.03 -6.76 -2.52
N ASN A 52 -14.20 -7.23 -2.91
CA ASN A 52 -14.49 -7.58 -4.31
C ASN A 52 -15.14 -6.38 -5.03
N PHE A 53 -14.38 -5.31 -5.17
CA PHE A 53 -14.83 -4.08 -5.81
C PHE A 53 -15.10 -4.28 -7.31
N ASN A 54 -16.23 -3.76 -7.78
CA ASN A 54 -16.58 -3.79 -9.20
C ASN A 54 -16.58 -2.37 -9.79
N PRO A 55 -15.54 -1.96 -10.53
CA PRO A 55 -15.46 -0.64 -11.16
C PRO A 55 -16.59 -0.34 -12.14
N ALA A 56 -17.18 -1.35 -12.78
CA ALA A 56 -18.30 -1.16 -13.70
C ALA A 56 -19.56 -0.56 -13.04
N LYS A 57 -19.62 -0.55 -11.70
CA LYS A 57 -20.68 0.09 -10.92
C LYS A 57 -20.43 1.58 -10.62
N LEU A 58 -19.29 2.12 -11.04
CA LEU A 58 -18.99 3.54 -10.86
C LEU A 58 -19.92 4.41 -11.71
N SER A 59 -20.45 5.47 -11.10
CA SER A 59 -21.23 6.49 -11.82
C SER A 59 -20.30 7.46 -12.55
N LEU A 60 -19.45 6.94 -13.44
CA LEU A 60 -18.50 7.65 -14.28
C LEU A 60 -18.72 7.31 -15.75
N THR A 61 -18.12 8.08 -16.65
CA THR A 61 -18.12 7.77 -18.09
C THR A 61 -17.30 6.50 -18.37
N ALA A 62 -17.57 5.81 -19.46
CA ALA A 62 -16.94 4.52 -19.76
C ALA A 62 -15.41 4.60 -19.85
N ASP A 63 -14.87 5.68 -20.40
CA ASP A 63 -13.42 5.93 -20.49
C ASP A 63 -12.78 6.10 -19.11
N LYS A 64 -13.44 6.81 -18.18
CA LYS A 64 -13.01 6.96 -16.79
C LYS A 64 -13.04 5.63 -16.02
N VAL A 65 -14.13 4.86 -16.20
CA VAL A 65 -14.22 3.51 -15.62
C VAL A 65 -13.06 2.63 -16.12
N GLN A 66 -12.77 2.65 -17.41
CA GLN A 66 -11.67 1.89 -17.99
C GLN A 66 -10.30 2.33 -17.45
N ALA A 67 -10.09 3.63 -17.23
CA ALA A 67 -8.86 4.12 -16.61
C ALA A 67 -8.68 3.59 -15.19
N VAL A 68 -9.74 3.64 -14.36
CA VAL A 68 -9.76 3.09 -13.01
C VAL A 68 -9.47 1.58 -13.02
N GLU A 69 -10.12 0.83 -13.90
CA GLU A 69 -9.87 -0.62 -14.05
C GLU A 69 -8.41 -0.92 -14.40
N LYS A 70 -7.82 -0.17 -15.33
CA LYS A 70 -6.41 -0.33 -15.71
C LYS A 70 -5.46 -0.02 -14.55
N ILE A 71 -5.73 1.01 -13.76
CA ILE A 71 -4.90 1.39 -12.61
C ILE A 71 -4.94 0.28 -11.55
N PHE A 72 -6.13 -0.26 -11.27
CA PHE A 72 -6.27 -1.33 -10.28
C PHE A 72 -5.71 -2.67 -10.74
N SER A 73 -5.80 -2.98 -12.04
CA SER A 73 -5.26 -4.24 -12.55
C SER A 73 -3.75 -4.21 -12.75
N GLY A 74 -3.17 -3.04 -13.04
CA GLY A 74 -1.79 -2.93 -13.50
C GLY A 74 -1.55 -3.54 -14.88
N PRO A 75 -0.33 -3.43 -15.43
CA PRO A 75 0.05 -4.09 -16.68
C PRO A 75 0.17 -5.61 -16.47
N PRO A 76 -0.64 -6.42 -17.17
CA PRO A 76 -0.73 -7.86 -16.93
C PRO A 76 0.63 -8.57 -17.02
N GLY A 77 0.97 -9.38 -16.03
CA GLY A 77 2.21 -10.17 -15.99
C GLY A 77 3.51 -9.36 -15.83
N ILE A 78 3.40 -8.05 -15.57
CA ILE A 78 4.58 -7.17 -15.45
C ILE A 78 4.66 -6.59 -14.03
N PHE A 79 3.56 -6.01 -13.55
CA PHE A 79 3.52 -5.35 -12.25
C PHE A 79 2.12 -5.43 -11.67
N PRO A 80 1.96 -5.73 -10.36
CA PRO A 80 0.65 -5.72 -9.73
C PRO A 80 0.09 -4.30 -9.74
N GLY A 81 -1.22 -4.18 -10.01
CA GLY A 81 -1.92 -2.92 -9.87
C GLY A 81 -2.03 -2.47 -8.42
N TYR A 82 -2.74 -1.40 -8.21
CA TYR A 82 -3.04 -0.90 -6.87
C TYR A 82 -4.27 -1.59 -6.31
N ARG A 83 -4.28 -1.87 -5.02
CA ARG A 83 -5.49 -2.35 -4.37
C ARG A 83 -6.43 -1.19 -4.03
N VAL A 84 -7.70 -1.49 -3.98
CA VAL A 84 -8.72 -0.55 -3.56
C VAL A 84 -8.54 -0.22 -2.08
N GLY A 85 -8.31 1.04 -1.75
CA GLY A 85 -8.09 1.50 -0.37
C GLY A 85 -9.30 2.17 0.26
N GLY A 86 -10.20 2.69 -0.60
CA GLY A 86 -11.31 3.55 -0.17
C GLY A 86 -10.88 4.99 0.11
N ASP A 87 -9.60 5.27 0.03
CA ASP A 87 -8.98 6.56 0.34
C ASP A 87 -8.33 7.26 -0.87
N GLU A 88 -8.66 6.83 -2.08
CA GLU A 88 -8.10 7.34 -3.35
C GLU A 88 -8.32 8.84 -3.54
N ALA A 89 -9.41 9.38 -3.02
CA ALA A 89 -9.73 10.81 -3.08
C ALA A 89 -8.99 11.66 -2.03
N SER A 90 -8.23 11.03 -1.13
CA SER A 90 -7.51 11.73 -0.07
C SER A 90 -6.50 12.72 -0.66
N ASN A 91 -6.57 13.98 -0.24
CA ASN A 91 -5.71 15.05 -0.75
C ASN A 91 -4.24 14.96 -0.32
N VAL A 92 -3.92 14.06 0.60
CA VAL A 92 -2.58 13.97 1.18
C VAL A 92 -1.92 12.68 0.71
N ALA A 93 -1.00 12.80 -0.24
CA ALA A 93 -0.10 11.74 -0.68
C ALA A 93 -0.78 10.49 -1.28
N ASN A 94 -2.00 10.61 -1.81
CA ASN A 94 -2.71 9.55 -2.54
C ASN A 94 -2.92 9.94 -4.02
N TRP A 95 -3.97 9.45 -4.70
CA TRP A 95 -4.19 9.67 -6.14
C TRP A 95 -4.09 11.14 -6.59
N PRO A 96 -4.62 12.15 -5.85
CA PRO A 96 -4.44 13.54 -6.22
C PRO A 96 -2.99 14.01 -6.33
N ALA A 97 -2.08 13.45 -5.56
CA ALA A 97 -0.67 13.83 -5.58
C ALA A 97 0.17 12.95 -6.53
N TRP A 98 -0.19 11.69 -6.69
CA TRP A 98 0.65 10.72 -7.40
C TRP A 98 0.17 10.39 -8.79
N LEU A 99 -1.12 10.24 -9.01
CA LEU A 99 -1.69 9.75 -10.27
C LEU A 99 -2.24 10.86 -11.13
N THR A 100 -3.05 11.76 -10.53
CA THR A 100 -3.73 12.82 -11.25
C THR A 100 -3.03 14.18 -11.02
N ASP A 101 -3.38 15.17 -11.81
CA ASP A 101 -2.86 16.53 -11.61
C ASP A 101 -3.70 17.38 -10.62
N THR A 102 -4.72 16.79 -10.02
CA THR A 102 -5.65 17.50 -9.13
C THR A 102 -4.98 18.04 -7.85
N GLY A 103 -3.93 17.37 -7.38
CA GLY A 103 -3.14 17.79 -6.20
C GLY A 103 -1.80 18.46 -6.54
N ASN A 104 -1.40 18.44 -7.81
CA ASN A 104 -0.12 18.99 -8.26
C ASN A 104 -0.28 19.61 -9.65
N PRO A 105 -0.18 20.96 -9.78
CA PRO A 105 -0.39 21.66 -11.06
C PRO A 105 0.68 21.35 -12.13
N ALA A 106 1.65 20.52 -11.84
CA ALA A 106 2.72 20.13 -12.77
C ALA A 106 2.65 18.65 -13.19
N ASN A 107 1.48 18.01 -13.16
CA ASN A 107 1.21 16.58 -13.36
C ASN A 107 1.43 15.73 -12.10
N GLY A 108 0.85 14.53 -12.05
CA GLY A 108 1.03 13.60 -10.94
C GLY A 108 2.50 13.18 -10.76
N LEU A 109 2.90 12.87 -9.53
CA LEU A 109 4.29 12.49 -9.25
C LEU A 109 4.73 11.22 -9.99
N GLN A 110 3.80 10.31 -10.30
CA GLN A 110 4.12 9.12 -11.12
C GLN A 110 4.56 9.51 -12.53
N GLU A 111 3.92 10.51 -13.16
CA GLU A 111 4.34 11.01 -14.46
C GLU A 111 5.75 11.62 -14.39
N LEU A 112 5.97 12.50 -13.39
CA LEU A 112 7.26 13.14 -13.21
C LEU A 112 8.40 12.13 -13.03
N PHE A 113 8.23 11.17 -12.13
CA PHE A 113 9.27 10.18 -11.87
C PHE A 113 9.42 9.17 -13.01
N GLY A 114 8.31 8.69 -13.57
CA GLY A 114 8.32 7.73 -14.66
C GLY A 114 8.98 8.30 -15.91
N ASP A 115 8.57 9.49 -16.31
CA ASP A 115 9.14 10.17 -17.50
C ASP A 115 10.64 10.41 -17.34
N ASN A 116 11.07 10.97 -16.20
CA ASN A 116 12.49 11.26 -15.98
C ASN A 116 13.32 9.98 -15.91
N TYR A 117 12.80 8.92 -15.29
CA TYR A 117 13.47 7.63 -15.26
C TYR A 117 13.70 7.06 -16.66
N PHE A 118 12.67 7.03 -17.49
CA PHE A 118 12.80 6.49 -18.84
C PHE A 118 13.62 7.41 -19.76
N LYS A 119 13.38 8.72 -19.72
CA LYS A 119 14.10 9.68 -20.60
C LYS A 119 15.58 9.80 -20.29
N PHE A 120 15.97 9.77 -19.01
CA PHE A 120 17.34 10.09 -18.62
C PHE A 120 18.16 8.87 -18.20
N ILE A 121 17.53 7.80 -17.76
CA ILE A 121 18.22 6.62 -17.25
C ILE A 121 18.10 5.44 -18.22
N VAL A 122 16.87 5.05 -18.61
CA VAL A 122 16.66 3.85 -19.44
C VAL A 122 17.00 4.12 -20.90
N PHE A 123 16.51 5.22 -21.47
CA PHE A 123 16.67 5.59 -22.88
C PHE A 123 17.39 6.95 -23.08
N PRO A 124 18.54 7.19 -22.45
CA PRO A 124 19.25 8.45 -22.60
C PRO A 124 19.59 8.68 -24.09
N SER A 125 19.38 9.89 -24.58
CA SER A 125 19.62 10.29 -25.97
C SER A 125 18.62 9.75 -27.00
N SER A 126 17.52 9.12 -26.59
CA SER A 126 16.42 8.74 -27.48
C SER A 126 15.29 9.78 -27.43
N GLY A 127 14.45 9.79 -28.43
CA GLY A 127 13.19 10.54 -28.43
C GLY A 127 12.06 9.81 -27.70
N TRP A 128 12.34 9.07 -26.63
CA TRP A 128 11.37 8.27 -25.92
C TRP A 128 10.23 9.13 -25.33
N THR A 129 9.02 8.63 -25.44
CA THR A 129 7.80 9.16 -24.84
C THR A 129 7.01 8.00 -24.22
N PRO A 130 6.05 8.25 -23.32
CA PRO A 130 5.22 7.20 -22.70
C PRO A 130 4.53 6.25 -23.67
N SER A 131 4.29 6.70 -24.91
CA SER A 131 3.65 5.92 -25.97
C SER A 131 4.63 5.27 -26.96
N THR A 132 5.94 5.43 -26.77
CA THR A 132 6.96 4.93 -27.72
C THR A 132 7.02 3.40 -27.72
N ASN A 133 6.92 2.78 -26.55
CA ASN A 133 7.06 1.34 -26.37
C ASN A 133 5.84 0.75 -25.66
N THR A 134 5.64 -0.56 -25.82
CA THR A 134 4.69 -1.32 -25.00
C THR A 134 5.16 -1.39 -23.53
N PRO A 135 4.27 -1.70 -22.58
CA PRO A 135 4.65 -1.92 -21.19
C PRO A 135 5.73 -3.00 -21.03
N ALA A 136 5.66 -4.09 -21.80
CA ALA A 136 6.64 -5.18 -21.74
C ALA A 136 8.02 -4.75 -22.27
N GLU A 137 8.08 -3.97 -23.34
CA GLU A 137 9.34 -3.42 -23.88
C GLU A 137 9.97 -2.44 -22.90
N ASN A 138 9.17 -1.58 -22.28
CA ASN A 138 9.64 -0.65 -21.24
C ASN A 138 10.19 -1.41 -20.03
N ALA A 139 9.47 -2.43 -19.53
CA ALA A 139 9.91 -3.24 -18.39
C ALA A 139 11.23 -3.97 -18.72
N HIS A 140 11.31 -4.62 -19.88
CA HIS A 140 12.53 -5.31 -20.30
C HIS A 140 13.73 -4.36 -20.43
N ALA A 141 13.53 -3.19 -21.02
CA ALA A 141 14.61 -2.20 -21.14
C ALA A 141 15.06 -1.66 -19.77
N ALA A 142 14.14 -1.43 -18.86
CA ALA A 142 14.43 -1.04 -17.48
C ALA A 142 15.25 -2.11 -16.76
N ASP A 143 14.83 -3.37 -16.84
CA ASP A 143 15.53 -4.50 -16.22
C ASP A 143 16.95 -4.65 -16.75
N VAL A 144 17.12 -4.68 -18.06
CA VAL A 144 18.45 -4.75 -18.68
C VAL A 144 19.36 -3.61 -18.24
N ARG A 145 18.81 -2.41 -18.10
CA ARG A 145 19.59 -1.20 -17.81
C ARG A 145 19.90 -1.02 -16.34
N THR A 146 18.98 -1.35 -15.44
CA THR A 146 19.04 -0.89 -14.05
C THR A 146 18.81 -1.96 -13.00
N ALA A 147 18.26 -3.14 -13.34
CA ALA A 147 17.88 -4.12 -12.32
C ALA A 147 19.05 -4.51 -11.39
N ALA A 148 20.24 -4.74 -11.96
CA ALA A 148 21.41 -5.10 -11.17
C ALA A 148 21.89 -4.00 -10.19
N ILE A 149 21.40 -2.76 -10.35
CA ILE A 149 21.81 -1.61 -9.53
C ILE A 149 20.70 -1.18 -8.59
N LEU A 150 19.45 -1.17 -9.08
CA LEU A 150 18.32 -0.56 -8.35
C LEU A 150 17.39 -1.57 -7.68
N ASN A 151 17.31 -2.83 -8.19
CA ASN A 151 16.38 -3.80 -7.62
C ASN A 151 16.94 -4.38 -6.32
N SER A 152 16.15 -4.27 -5.23
CA SER A 152 16.42 -4.91 -3.93
C SER A 152 15.44 -6.05 -3.73
N THR A 153 15.43 -7.02 -4.65
CA THR A 153 14.45 -8.12 -4.70
C THR A 153 15.06 -9.49 -4.45
N ASP A 154 16.28 -9.56 -3.92
CA ASP A 154 16.88 -10.84 -3.54
C ASP A 154 16.09 -11.48 -2.39
N ALA A 155 15.45 -12.60 -2.68
CA ALA A 155 14.65 -13.34 -1.72
C ALA A 155 15.50 -14.22 -0.79
N ASN A 156 16.80 -14.41 -1.10
CA ASN A 156 17.68 -15.24 -0.27
C ASN A 156 18.18 -14.47 0.96
N LEU A 157 17.34 -14.33 1.94
CA LEU A 157 17.68 -13.72 3.22
C LEU A 157 18.34 -14.67 4.22
N ARG A 158 18.77 -15.90 3.81
CA ARG A 158 19.48 -16.85 4.70
C ARG A 158 20.73 -16.27 5.36
N PRO A 159 21.60 -15.51 4.67
CA PRO A 159 22.74 -14.89 5.34
C PRO A 159 22.33 -13.93 6.45
N PHE A 160 21.32 -13.09 6.20
CA PHE A 160 20.78 -12.15 7.18
C PHE A 160 20.18 -12.89 8.40
N GLN A 161 19.35 -13.90 8.16
CA GLN A 161 18.75 -14.75 9.21
C GLN A 161 19.82 -15.44 10.08
N ARG A 162 20.86 -16.02 9.45
CA ARG A 162 21.95 -16.71 10.15
C ARG A 162 22.79 -15.80 11.06
N HIS A 163 22.84 -14.52 10.76
CA HIS A 163 23.50 -13.52 11.61
C HIS A 163 22.56 -12.98 12.71
N GLY A 164 21.37 -13.57 12.88
CA GLY A 164 20.41 -13.14 13.90
C GLY A 164 19.63 -11.89 13.53
N GLY A 165 19.71 -11.43 12.27
CA GLY A 165 19.01 -10.24 11.79
C GLY A 165 17.50 -10.35 11.96
N LYS A 166 16.84 -9.23 12.24
CA LYS A 166 15.38 -9.09 12.32
C LYS A 166 14.91 -8.01 11.34
N LEU A 167 13.83 -8.28 10.64
CA LEU A 167 13.26 -7.39 9.63
C LEU A 167 11.81 -7.09 9.96
N ILE A 168 11.50 -5.81 10.16
CA ILE A 168 10.12 -5.32 10.14
C ILE A 168 9.96 -4.47 8.88
N GLN A 169 9.04 -4.86 8.03
CA GLN A 169 8.59 -4.12 6.86
C GLN A 169 7.18 -3.61 7.11
N TYR A 170 6.88 -2.41 6.64
CA TYR A 170 5.52 -1.86 6.68
C TYR A 170 5.22 -1.11 5.39
N VAL A 171 3.96 -1.12 4.99
CA VAL A 171 3.46 -0.38 3.82
C VAL A 171 2.01 0.02 4.02
N GLY A 172 1.66 1.21 3.56
CA GLY A 172 0.27 1.69 3.54
C GLY A 172 -0.55 1.02 2.45
N TRP A 173 -1.77 0.59 2.77
CA TRP A 173 -2.68 0.10 1.73
C TRP A 173 -3.07 1.19 0.71
N GLY A 174 -3.03 2.47 1.11
CA GLY A 174 -3.25 3.62 0.24
C GLY A 174 -1.98 4.13 -0.47
N ASP A 175 -0.87 3.37 -0.44
CA ASP A 175 0.36 3.77 -1.13
C ASP A 175 0.16 3.73 -2.65
N THR A 176 0.22 4.91 -3.28
CA THR A 176 0.12 5.10 -4.72
C THR A 176 1.46 5.38 -5.40
N ALA A 177 2.52 5.50 -4.63
CA ALA A 177 3.87 5.52 -5.18
C ALA A 177 4.34 4.09 -5.50
N ILE A 178 4.13 3.17 -4.55
CA ILE A 178 4.55 1.77 -4.69
C ILE A 178 3.35 0.88 -4.37
N SER A 179 3.01 -0.05 -5.25
CA SER A 179 1.88 -0.96 -5.00
C SER A 179 2.13 -1.80 -3.75
N PRO A 180 1.25 -1.77 -2.73
CA PRO A 180 1.39 -2.57 -1.52
C PRO A 180 1.42 -4.09 -1.78
N VAL A 181 0.86 -4.53 -2.90
CA VAL A 181 0.91 -5.94 -3.34
C VAL A 181 2.35 -6.38 -3.63
N ASN A 182 3.21 -5.44 -4.02
CA ASN A 182 4.62 -5.73 -4.28
C ASN A 182 5.37 -6.17 -3.02
N ASP A 183 5.04 -5.57 -1.88
CA ASP A 183 5.60 -5.94 -0.56
C ASP A 183 5.14 -7.32 -0.13
N ILE A 184 3.87 -7.65 -0.38
CA ILE A 184 3.32 -8.98 -0.16
C ILE A 184 4.01 -10.01 -1.06
N ASN A 185 4.20 -9.70 -2.35
CA ASN A 185 4.89 -10.58 -3.29
C ASN A 185 6.34 -10.83 -2.87
N TYR A 186 7.04 -9.81 -2.35
CA TYR A 186 8.38 -10.00 -1.82
C TYR A 186 8.39 -10.91 -0.59
N LEU A 187 7.48 -10.72 0.36
CA LEU A 187 7.33 -11.63 1.52
C LEU A 187 7.11 -13.07 1.07
N HIS A 188 6.23 -13.31 0.09
CA HIS A 188 5.98 -14.64 -0.47
C HIS A 188 7.22 -15.22 -1.14
N SER A 189 7.96 -14.41 -1.90
CA SER A 189 9.22 -14.84 -2.53
C SER A 189 10.26 -15.28 -1.49
N VAL A 190 10.42 -14.52 -0.41
CA VAL A 190 11.30 -14.87 0.70
C VAL A 190 10.82 -16.14 1.40
N ALA A 191 9.53 -16.28 1.64
CA ALA A 191 8.96 -17.49 2.24
C ALA A 191 9.20 -18.71 1.35
N GLN A 192 8.95 -18.61 0.05
CA GLN A 192 9.19 -19.69 -0.90
C GLN A 192 10.67 -20.11 -0.93
N GLU A 193 11.59 -19.14 -0.97
CA GLU A 193 13.03 -19.40 -0.98
C GLU A 193 13.52 -20.06 0.32
N LEU A 194 12.95 -19.72 1.46
CA LEU A 194 13.41 -20.19 2.77
C LEU A 194 12.63 -21.39 3.33
N GLY A 195 11.62 -21.91 2.64
CA GLY A 195 10.90 -23.12 3.04
C GLY A 195 9.53 -22.88 3.69
N GLY A 196 8.92 -21.72 3.46
CA GLY A 196 7.55 -21.40 3.85
C GLY A 196 7.43 -20.27 4.86
N HIS A 197 6.20 -19.78 5.06
CA HIS A 197 5.92 -18.66 5.96
C HIS A 197 6.35 -18.92 7.41
N GLU A 198 6.21 -20.15 7.90
CA GLU A 198 6.66 -20.50 9.26
C GLU A 198 8.19 -20.38 9.41
N ALA A 199 8.95 -20.66 8.34
CA ALA A 199 10.41 -20.57 8.38
C ALA A 199 10.94 -19.14 8.45
N ILE A 200 10.15 -18.16 8.06
CA ILE A 200 10.57 -16.74 8.07
C ILE A 200 10.00 -15.96 9.26
N ARG A 201 8.97 -16.46 9.92
CA ARG A 201 8.28 -15.70 10.98
C ARG A 201 9.16 -15.36 12.19
N ASP A 202 10.27 -16.05 12.39
CA ASP A 202 11.19 -15.79 13.50
C ASP A 202 12.12 -14.62 13.25
N PHE A 203 12.15 -14.09 12.00
CA PHE A 203 13.03 -12.95 11.67
C PHE A 203 12.38 -11.91 10.75
N TYR A 204 11.21 -12.17 10.14
CA TYR A 204 10.57 -11.25 9.22
C TYR A 204 9.09 -11.04 9.57
N ARG A 205 8.67 -9.78 9.68
CA ARG A 205 7.29 -9.33 9.87
C ARG A 205 6.96 -8.25 8.85
N LEU A 206 5.84 -8.42 8.14
CA LEU A 206 5.24 -7.39 7.28
C LEU A 206 3.98 -6.85 7.95
N PHE A 207 3.87 -5.54 8.09
CA PHE A 207 2.68 -4.86 8.60
C PHE A 207 2.03 -4.05 7.48
N MET A 208 0.82 -4.44 7.10
CA MET A 208 -0.02 -3.66 6.20
C MET A 208 -0.76 -2.61 7.00
N VAL A 209 -0.71 -1.34 6.57
CA VAL A 209 -1.27 -0.21 7.32
C VAL A 209 -2.51 0.33 6.63
N PRO A 210 -3.73 0.05 7.16
CA PRO A 210 -4.98 0.51 6.55
C PRO A 210 -5.09 2.04 6.50
N GLY A 211 -5.45 2.57 5.33
CA GLY A 211 -5.65 4.01 5.13
C GLY A 211 -4.42 4.88 5.32
N MET A 212 -3.22 4.31 5.27
CA MET A 212 -1.97 5.08 5.19
C MET A 212 -1.53 5.16 3.73
N ALA A 213 -1.11 6.35 3.31
CA ALA A 213 -0.52 6.60 2.00
C ALA A 213 0.99 6.28 1.99
N HIS A 214 1.76 6.83 1.03
CA HIS A 214 3.20 6.57 0.91
C HIS A 214 3.96 7.06 2.15
N CYS A 215 4.38 6.13 3.01
CA CYS A 215 5.12 6.30 4.26
C CYS A 215 4.39 7.08 5.37
N SER A 216 3.36 7.85 5.08
CA SER A 216 2.64 8.70 6.05
C SER A 216 1.33 9.24 5.48
N GLY A 217 0.55 9.94 6.31
CA GLY A 217 -0.69 10.56 5.89
C GLY A 217 -1.82 9.56 5.60
N GLY A 218 -2.89 10.05 4.98
CA GLY A 218 -4.09 9.27 4.73
C GLY A 218 -5.08 9.28 5.91
N PRO A 219 -6.30 8.73 5.72
CA PRO A 219 -7.34 8.75 6.75
C PRO A 219 -7.16 7.73 7.87
N GLY A 220 -6.30 6.72 7.70
CA GLY A 220 -6.04 5.67 8.68
C GLY A 220 -5.13 6.07 9.83
N ALA A 221 -4.94 5.16 10.78
CA ALA A 221 -3.98 5.33 11.86
C ALA A 221 -2.55 5.21 11.29
N ASN A 222 -1.82 6.33 11.25
CA ASN A 222 -0.57 6.49 10.50
C ASN A 222 0.60 6.98 11.36
N ALA A 223 0.51 6.88 12.69
CA ALA A 223 1.59 7.24 13.62
C ALA A 223 1.89 6.05 14.55
N PHE A 224 3.06 5.43 14.36
CA PHE A 224 3.57 4.29 15.12
C PHE A 224 5.11 4.28 15.19
N GLY A 225 5.73 5.47 15.22
CA GLY A 225 7.19 5.64 15.30
C GLY A 225 7.94 5.49 13.98
N GLN A 226 7.25 5.33 12.86
CA GLN A 226 7.87 5.22 11.54
C GLN A 226 8.37 6.58 11.01
N LEU A 227 9.26 6.53 10.01
CA LEU A 227 9.71 7.73 9.30
C LEU A 227 8.49 8.44 8.65
N GLY A 228 8.39 9.74 8.85
CA GLY A 228 7.27 10.54 8.34
C GLY A 228 6.02 10.53 9.22
N ALA A 229 6.05 9.82 10.37
CA ALA A 229 4.97 9.91 11.35
C ALA A 229 4.74 11.36 11.79
N PRO A 230 3.47 11.75 12.06
CA PRO A 230 3.21 13.01 12.72
C PRO A 230 4.06 13.14 14.00
N ASN A 231 4.73 14.27 14.18
CA ASN A 231 5.55 14.54 15.37
C ASN A 231 4.67 14.57 16.62
N GLY A 232 4.52 13.43 17.27
CA GLY A 232 3.80 13.24 18.53
C GLY A 232 4.73 13.14 19.73
N PRO A 233 4.17 12.93 20.93
CA PRO A 233 4.96 12.45 22.04
C PRO A 233 5.75 11.25 21.55
N THR A 234 7.06 11.27 21.78
CA THR A 234 7.93 10.17 21.32
C THR A 234 7.39 8.88 21.93
N PRO A 235 6.92 7.92 21.13
CA PRO A 235 6.54 6.63 21.65
C PRO A 235 7.76 6.04 22.35
N SER A 236 7.56 5.44 23.50
CA SER A 236 8.66 4.86 24.29
C SER A 236 8.46 3.38 24.57
N ASP A 237 7.39 2.81 24.01
CA ASP A 237 6.98 1.43 24.22
C ASP A 237 6.97 0.67 22.89
N ALA A 238 7.48 -0.53 22.89
CA ALA A 238 7.45 -1.43 21.73
C ALA A 238 6.02 -1.78 21.25
N SER A 239 5.00 -1.50 22.05
CA SER A 239 3.62 -1.70 21.65
C SER A 239 3.09 -0.64 20.68
N ASP A 240 3.72 0.52 20.58
CA ASP A 240 3.28 1.66 19.75
C ASP A 240 4.41 2.35 18.96
N ASP A 241 5.63 1.85 19.09
CA ASP A 241 6.82 2.33 18.34
C ASP A 241 7.52 1.18 17.61
N ILE A 242 7.53 1.27 16.28
CA ILE A 242 8.07 0.21 15.43
C ILE A 242 9.57 0.01 15.58
N LEU A 243 10.33 1.08 15.88
CA LEU A 243 11.78 0.98 16.08
C LEU A 243 12.10 0.35 17.43
N THR A 244 11.38 0.75 18.48
CA THR A 244 11.49 0.13 19.80
C THR A 244 11.07 -1.34 19.76
N ALA A 245 10.02 -1.70 18.97
CA ALA A 245 9.61 -3.07 18.76
C ALA A 245 10.71 -3.90 18.06
N LEU A 246 11.38 -3.34 17.06
CA LEU A 246 12.51 -3.99 16.40
C LEU A 246 13.70 -4.19 17.36
N ASP A 247 14.05 -3.18 18.16
CA ASP A 247 15.10 -3.24 19.15
C ASP A 247 14.85 -4.35 20.18
N GLN A 248 13.64 -4.43 20.73
CA GLN A 248 13.25 -5.50 21.66
C GLN A 248 13.28 -6.88 21.01
N TRP A 249 12.89 -6.97 19.74
CA TRP A 249 12.98 -8.23 19.02
C TRP A 249 14.42 -8.70 18.83
N VAL A 250 15.33 -7.78 18.50
CA VAL A 250 16.77 -8.11 18.37
C VAL A 250 17.40 -8.46 19.72
N GLU A 251 17.18 -7.65 20.75
CA GLU A 251 17.88 -7.75 22.02
C GLU A 251 17.29 -8.83 22.97
N ARG A 252 15.99 -9.09 22.88
CA ARG A 252 15.28 -9.98 23.82
C ARG A 252 14.60 -11.16 23.16
N GLY A 253 14.47 -11.16 21.83
CA GLY A 253 13.71 -12.17 21.08
C GLY A 253 12.20 -11.94 21.07
N ASP A 254 11.71 -10.82 21.61
CA ASP A 254 10.29 -10.49 21.72
C ASP A 254 9.75 -9.98 20.38
N ALA A 255 9.32 -10.89 19.51
CA ALA A 255 8.76 -10.56 18.21
C ALA A 255 7.44 -9.76 18.35
N PRO A 256 7.23 -8.66 17.61
CA PRO A 256 5.98 -7.91 17.72
C PRO A 256 4.82 -8.67 17.07
N ASP A 257 3.83 -9.04 17.89
CA ASP A 257 2.57 -9.65 17.41
C ASP A 257 1.54 -8.61 16.99
N LYS A 258 1.74 -7.35 17.37
CA LYS A 258 0.97 -6.18 16.95
C LYS A 258 1.72 -4.91 17.31
N ILE A 259 1.43 -3.84 16.57
CA ILE A 259 1.87 -2.46 16.89
C ILE A 259 0.61 -1.58 16.91
N VAL A 260 0.45 -0.72 17.90
CA VAL A 260 -0.71 0.18 18.00
C VAL A 260 -0.40 1.47 17.24
N ALA A 261 -1.03 1.65 16.10
CA ALA A 261 -0.96 2.90 15.36
C ALA A 261 -2.00 3.91 15.86
N THR A 262 -1.62 5.18 15.87
CA THR A 262 -2.46 6.30 16.29
C THR A 262 -2.82 7.18 15.10
N LYS A 263 -4.09 7.60 15.02
CA LYS A 263 -4.54 8.72 14.21
C LYS A 263 -4.72 9.93 15.11
N TYR A 264 -4.00 10.99 14.81
CA TYR A 264 -4.21 12.28 15.45
C TYR A 264 -5.25 13.11 14.69
N VAL A 265 -5.97 13.97 15.40
CA VAL A 265 -6.89 14.92 14.78
C VAL A 265 -6.08 15.82 13.81
N ASN A 266 -6.47 15.83 12.54
CA ASN A 266 -5.77 16.55 11.45
C ASN A 266 -4.27 16.21 11.36
N ASP A 267 -3.87 14.99 11.69
CA ASP A 267 -2.48 14.55 11.78
C ASP A 267 -1.60 15.45 12.65
N THR A 268 -2.21 16.12 13.63
CA THR A 268 -1.55 17.08 14.53
C THR A 268 -1.63 16.58 15.97
N PRO A 269 -0.55 16.04 16.55
CA PRO A 269 -0.54 15.48 17.89
C PRO A 269 -1.06 16.40 18.98
N ALA A 270 -0.80 17.70 18.88
CA ALA A 270 -1.28 18.70 19.83
C ALA A 270 -2.82 18.83 19.85
N GLN A 271 -3.52 18.33 18.84
CA GLN A 271 -4.99 18.32 18.76
C GLN A 271 -5.60 17.06 19.39
N GLY A 272 -4.76 16.12 19.86
CA GLY A 272 -5.18 14.90 20.51
C GLY A 272 -5.42 13.72 19.55
N ILE A 273 -5.75 12.58 20.16
CA ILE A 273 -5.97 11.32 19.45
C ILE A 273 -7.41 11.28 18.93
N ALA A 274 -7.56 11.03 17.62
CA ALA A 274 -8.85 10.75 17.01
C ALA A 274 -9.25 9.29 17.23
N PHE A 275 -8.36 8.35 16.92
CA PHE A 275 -8.53 6.92 17.16
C PHE A 275 -7.22 6.17 17.09
N GLN A 276 -7.23 4.90 17.54
CA GLN A 276 -6.11 3.97 17.43
C GLN A 276 -6.56 2.65 16.80
N ARG A 277 -5.64 2.00 16.08
CA ARG A 277 -5.83 0.67 15.48
C ARG A 277 -4.60 -0.20 15.72
N PRO A 278 -4.77 -1.51 15.99
CA PRO A 278 -3.63 -2.41 15.96
C PRO A 278 -3.24 -2.69 14.51
N LEU A 279 -1.96 -2.58 14.21
CA LEU A 279 -1.35 -3.16 13.03
C LEU A 279 -1.02 -4.61 13.34
N CYS A 280 -1.43 -5.52 12.47
CA CYS A 280 -1.24 -6.95 12.64
C CYS A 280 -0.20 -7.48 11.63
N PRO A 281 0.66 -8.44 12.01
CA PRO A 281 1.57 -9.06 11.06
C PRO A 281 0.79 -9.78 9.95
N TYR A 282 1.07 -9.47 8.70
CA TYR A 282 0.46 -10.14 7.53
C TYR A 282 0.66 -11.68 7.60
N PRO A 283 -0.32 -12.52 7.27
CA PRO A 283 -1.61 -12.17 6.64
C PRO A 283 -2.73 -11.79 7.63
N GLN A 284 -2.44 -11.59 8.92
CA GLN A 284 -3.44 -11.14 9.86
C GLN A 284 -3.84 -9.68 9.59
N PHE A 285 -5.08 -9.36 9.91
CA PHE A 285 -5.62 -7.99 9.88
C PHE A 285 -6.41 -7.69 11.15
N ALA A 286 -6.60 -6.42 11.45
CA ALA A 286 -7.38 -5.99 12.61
C ALA A 286 -8.88 -6.20 12.35
N LYS A 287 -9.57 -6.94 13.22
CA LYS A 287 -11.03 -7.14 13.16
C LYS A 287 -11.70 -6.54 14.39
N TYR A 288 -12.71 -5.70 14.17
CA TYR A 288 -13.52 -5.17 15.25
C TYR A 288 -14.25 -6.29 15.99
N LYS A 289 -14.17 -6.29 17.33
CA LYS A 289 -14.76 -7.34 18.19
C LYS A 289 -16.30 -7.24 18.33
N GLY A 290 -16.92 -6.21 17.74
CA GLY A 290 -18.34 -5.94 17.89
C GLY A 290 -18.71 -5.26 19.21
N THR A 291 -17.75 -5.01 20.10
CA THR A 291 -17.96 -4.37 21.42
C THR A 291 -16.79 -3.48 21.78
N GLY A 292 -17.02 -2.53 22.68
CA GLY A 292 -16.03 -1.54 23.11
C GLY A 292 -16.01 -0.28 22.24
N SER A 293 -15.15 0.69 22.62
CA SER A 293 -15.02 1.94 21.87
C SER A 293 -14.44 1.71 20.48
N THR A 294 -15.09 2.20 19.46
CA THR A 294 -14.60 2.17 18.07
C THR A 294 -13.34 3.01 17.83
N THR A 295 -12.98 3.85 18.79
CA THR A 295 -11.75 4.68 18.74
C THR A 295 -10.56 4.02 19.44
N SER A 296 -10.75 2.89 20.12
CA SER A 296 -9.70 2.20 20.88
C SER A 296 -9.17 0.98 20.14
N ALA A 297 -7.85 0.86 20.03
CA ALA A 297 -7.20 -0.36 19.50
C ALA A 297 -7.55 -1.62 20.27
N ALA A 298 -7.87 -1.50 21.58
CA ALA A 298 -8.27 -2.64 22.40
C ALA A 298 -9.59 -3.30 21.97
N SER A 299 -10.42 -2.59 21.19
CA SER A 299 -11.68 -3.12 20.65
C SER A 299 -11.51 -3.94 19.36
N PHE A 300 -10.29 -4.12 18.91
CA PHE A 300 -9.93 -4.91 17.74
C PHE A 300 -9.06 -6.11 18.12
N ALA A 301 -9.08 -7.14 17.29
CA ALA A 301 -8.22 -8.31 17.43
C ALA A 301 -7.53 -8.60 16.09
N CYS A 302 -6.27 -9.04 16.14
CA CYS A 302 -5.59 -9.58 14.97
C CYS A 302 -6.16 -10.97 14.66
N VAL A 303 -6.71 -11.14 13.47
CA VAL A 303 -7.29 -12.40 13.00
C VAL A 303 -6.68 -12.77 11.66
N LYS A 304 -6.57 -14.07 11.38
CA LYS A 304 -6.22 -14.57 10.04
C LYS A 304 -7.44 -14.46 9.12
N PRO A 305 -7.24 -14.31 7.80
CA PRO A 305 -8.31 -14.51 6.82
C PRO A 305 -8.97 -15.88 7.00
N ASP A 306 -10.26 -15.99 6.74
CA ASP A 306 -10.92 -17.29 6.63
C ASP A 306 -10.33 -18.04 5.42
N HIS A 307 -10.24 -19.38 5.50
CA HIS A 307 -9.52 -20.23 4.52
C HIS A 307 -9.94 -20.06 3.04
N ASP A 308 -11.08 -19.43 2.76
CA ASP A 308 -11.54 -19.13 1.40
C ASP A 308 -10.80 -17.94 0.75
N ASP A 309 -10.13 -17.10 1.54
CA ASP A 309 -9.37 -15.94 1.06
C ASP A 309 -7.94 -16.30 0.62
N ASP A 310 -7.40 -17.46 1.04
CA ASP A 310 -6.06 -17.98 0.61
C ASP A 310 -5.96 -18.20 -0.93
N ASN A 311 -7.10 -18.32 -1.64
CA ASN A 311 -7.10 -18.40 -3.10
C ASN A 311 -6.93 -17.05 -3.79
N ASN A 312 -7.18 -15.92 -3.11
CA ASN A 312 -6.92 -14.59 -3.64
C ASN A 312 -5.41 -14.25 -3.63
N ASP A 313 -4.65 -14.81 -2.69
CA ASP A 313 -3.19 -14.67 -2.66
C ASP A 313 -2.53 -15.35 -3.88
N LYS A 314 -3.11 -16.47 -4.38
CA LYS A 314 -2.64 -17.14 -5.59
C LYS A 314 -2.97 -16.37 -6.88
N GLN A 315 -3.99 -15.53 -6.88
CA GLN A 315 -4.28 -14.64 -8.01
C GLN A 315 -3.35 -13.41 -8.02
N ALA A 316 -2.87 -12.96 -6.88
CA ALA A 316 -1.87 -11.89 -6.81
C ALA A 316 -0.50 -12.34 -7.36
N SER A 317 -0.17 -13.63 -7.28
CA SER A 317 1.09 -14.20 -7.77
C SER A 317 1.05 -14.65 -9.24
N ASN A 318 -0.11 -14.67 -9.91
CA ASN A 318 -0.29 -15.15 -11.27
C ASN A 318 -0.75 -14.07 -12.28
N ASN A 319 -0.80 -12.80 -11.88
CA ASN A 319 -1.08 -11.67 -12.79
C ASN A 319 0.13 -10.77 -12.96
#